data_5e86be457e3c1bceab5b7a763110edfb
#
_entry.id   5e86be457e3c1bceab5b7a763110edfb
#
_cell.length_a   1.000
_cell.length_b   1.000
_cell.length_c   1.000
_cell.angle_alpha   90.00
_cell.angle_beta   90.00
_cell.angle_gamma   90.00
#
_symmetry.space_group_name_H-M   'P 1'
#
loop_
_entity.id
_entity.type
_entity.pdbx_description
1 polymer ?
#
loop_
_entity_poly.entity_id
_entity_poly.type
_entity_poly.pdbx_seq_one_letter_code
_entity_poly.pdbx_strand_id
1 'polypeptide(L)'
;MRLKYWFESLAGSRLIPALRLLLVVSTGLLPGPDRWVSAADGPVGHWKLTADARDSSGHGNHGVNHGVRFGQDQAARFNGVDAWLEIPVGKSLRLGTDEFSIAAWIHTAAELDDVLGDVMTCYDASTRTGFTISLMNYAGVTSAQSNWRNVLFGIDAGHVDPAWTDRGRPGQNRYIKSLVVFDGDLYAATWEPAASAAGHVYRYGGGTRWIDCGSPDRANAITGMAVYNGRLYVGSETYSGGGSSLPLSPNQSHGGSVFCYEGGTRWRDCGKIADVRSVSGLAVYKGKLYAGTGTSSAWRNDANGGGYEEKPRTRGMYRYDGDGRWTSCGCPGLRVVHLSVYNGSLYGLSYDGGGFFRYEGGTKWSRQGPVTDTTQVYGTAIYEGGLYAGTWPTGSVFRFEGPQKWVHAGRLGREKEVMGMAVYNGKLYAGTLPFADVYRYDGGSTWTSTGRLDNTPDVTYRRAWSMAVFDGKLFCGVLPSGHVLSLEAGKSATYDRALSAGWHHLAAIKKDNRLRLYIDGKRVAQSSRFCPAAFNLSTKGPLKIGLGQHDFFNGKMKDVRIYRRALSRREISDLRKSGR
;
A
#
# COMPACT_ATOMS: atom_id res chain seq x y z
N MET A 1 38.02 54.43 8.54
CA MET A 1 38.94 55.06 7.57
C MET A 1 38.34 54.81 6.19
N ARG A 2 37.59 55.77 5.61
CA ARG A 2 37.98 56.88 4.72
C ARG A 2 38.86 56.35 3.57
N LEU A 3 38.59 56.57 2.27
CA LEU A 3 38.06 57.68 1.42
C LEU A 3 37.75 57.06 0.04
N LYS A 4 36.68 57.37 -0.70
CA LYS A 4 36.23 58.56 -1.45
C LYS A 4 36.91 58.80 -2.83
N TYR A 5 36.01 58.87 -3.85
CA TYR A 5 35.92 59.75 -5.05
C TYR A 5 36.98 59.60 -6.12
N TRP A 6 36.60 59.63 -7.39
CA TRP A 6 36.36 60.85 -8.17
C TRP A 6 35.68 60.60 -9.52
N PHE A 7 34.96 61.60 -9.91
CA PHE A 7 34.15 61.95 -11.08
C PHE A 7 34.94 62.38 -12.30
N GLU A 8 34.25 62.48 -13.46
CA GLU A 8 34.09 63.47 -14.54
C GLU A 8 34.27 62.84 -15.92
N SER A 9 33.26 62.85 -16.77
CA SER A 9 32.64 63.87 -17.57
C SER A 9 33.48 64.26 -18.79
N LEU A 10 32.92 64.13 -19.97
CA LEU A 10 32.86 65.18 -20.99
C LEU A 10 31.92 64.84 -22.17
N ALA A 11 31.10 65.79 -22.49
CA ALA A 11 30.09 65.84 -23.53
C ALA A 11 30.68 66.20 -24.90
N GLY A 12 29.97 65.89 -25.96
CA GLY A 12 30.29 66.35 -27.30
C GLY A 12 29.18 66.07 -28.32
N SER A 13 28.33 67.04 -28.48
CA SER A 13 27.24 67.17 -29.46
C SER A 13 27.66 67.17 -30.92
N ARG A 14 26.85 66.60 -31.85
CA ARG A 14 26.44 67.20 -33.12
C ARG A 14 25.22 66.56 -33.74
N LEU A 15 24.19 67.35 -33.98
CA LEU A 15 22.99 67.16 -34.79
C LEU A 15 23.31 67.12 -36.29
N ILE A 16 22.58 66.32 -37.09
CA ILE A 16 22.12 66.57 -38.46
C ILE A 16 20.93 65.66 -38.82
N PRO A 17 20.04 65.99 -39.81
CA PRO A 17 18.58 65.93 -39.59
C PRO A 17 17.84 64.79 -40.29
N ALA A 18 16.54 64.70 -39.94
CA ALA A 18 15.52 63.73 -40.36
C ALA A 18 15.33 63.63 -41.89
N LEU A 19 15.16 62.39 -42.36
CA LEU A 19 14.44 62.06 -43.59
C LEU A 19 13.29 61.15 -43.25
N ARG A 20 12.06 61.63 -43.37
CA ARG A 20 10.82 60.84 -43.19
C ARG A 20 10.63 60.02 -44.46
N LEU A 21 10.61 58.66 -44.26
CA LEU A 21 10.08 57.72 -45.23
C LEU A 21 8.82 57.11 -44.64
N LEU A 22 7.67 57.43 -45.23
CA LEU A 22 6.41 56.81 -44.92
C LEU A 22 6.40 55.38 -45.51
N LEU A 23 6.46 54.38 -44.69
CA LEU A 23 6.18 53.01 -45.11
C LEU A 23 4.77 52.63 -44.61
N VAL A 24 3.84 52.44 -45.54
CA VAL A 24 2.53 51.86 -45.29
C VAL A 24 2.73 50.38 -45.02
N VAL A 25 2.58 49.96 -43.76
CA VAL A 25 2.58 48.54 -43.41
C VAL A 25 1.12 48.06 -43.39
N SER A 26 0.76 47.29 -44.40
CA SER A 26 -0.46 46.49 -44.39
C SER A 26 -0.39 45.46 -43.25
N THR A 27 -1.27 45.56 -42.28
CA THR A 27 -1.44 44.54 -41.23
C THR A 27 -2.07 43.29 -41.80
N GLY A 28 -1.26 42.43 -42.42
CA GLY A 28 -1.62 41.02 -42.58
C GLY A 28 -1.50 40.34 -41.23
N LEU A 29 -2.60 39.80 -40.68
CA LEU A 29 -2.59 38.88 -39.57
C LEU A 29 -1.80 37.62 -39.99
N LEU A 30 -0.54 37.53 -39.58
CA LEU A 30 0.22 36.29 -39.61
C LEU A 30 -0.34 35.41 -38.50
N PRO A 31 -0.70 34.14 -38.77
CA PRO A 31 -0.97 33.19 -37.72
C PRO A 31 0.27 33.08 -36.83
N GLY A 32 0.03 33.13 -35.50
CA GLY A 32 1.12 32.97 -34.51
C GLY A 32 1.93 31.71 -34.78
N PRO A 33 3.21 31.69 -34.43
CA PRO A 33 4.04 30.51 -34.67
C PRO A 33 3.43 29.33 -33.91
N ASP A 34 2.83 28.38 -34.63
CA ASP A 34 2.64 27.04 -34.13
C ASP A 34 4.02 26.59 -33.65
N ARG A 35 4.20 26.47 -32.34
CA ARG A 35 5.39 25.86 -31.78
C ARG A 35 5.44 24.43 -32.33
N TRP A 36 6.25 24.23 -33.33
CA TRP A 36 6.66 22.91 -33.76
C TRP A 36 7.22 22.21 -32.53
N VAL A 37 6.46 21.25 -31.96
CA VAL A 37 6.98 20.40 -30.90
C VAL A 37 8.14 19.64 -31.54
N SER A 38 9.35 19.94 -31.11
CA SER A 38 10.55 19.24 -31.56
C SER A 38 10.33 17.74 -31.32
N ALA A 39 10.78 16.88 -32.22
CA ALA A 39 10.77 15.43 -32.01
C ALA A 39 11.48 15.03 -30.71
N ALA A 40 12.39 15.87 -30.20
CA ALA A 40 13.04 15.75 -28.90
C ALA A 40 12.08 15.96 -27.70
N ASP A 41 10.92 16.59 -27.90
CA ASP A 41 9.94 16.89 -26.83
C ASP A 41 8.81 15.85 -26.71
N GLY A 42 8.70 14.91 -27.67
CA GLY A 42 7.70 13.84 -27.70
C GLY A 42 7.92 12.75 -26.66
N PRO A 43 6.95 11.81 -26.51
CA PRO A 43 7.12 10.65 -25.66
C PRO A 43 8.18 9.71 -26.24
N VAL A 44 9.00 9.10 -25.38
CA VAL A 44 9.97 8.06 -25.77
C VAL A 44 9.33 6.65 -25.79
N GLY A 45 8.11 6.50 -25.29
CA GLY A 45 7.24 5.36 -25.39
C GLY A 45 5.78 5.80 -25.37
N HIS A 46 4.97 5.30 -26.30
CA HIS A 46 3.54 5.62 -26.39
C HIS A 46 2.74 4.41 -26.85
N TRP A 47 2.09 3.75 -25.92
CA TRP A 47 1.22 2.59 -26.14
C TRP A 47 -0.24 3.07 -26.05
N LYS A 48 -0.93 3.14 -27.19
CA LYS A 48 -2.34 3.52 -27.25
C LYS A 48 -3.23 2.52 -26.53
N LEU A 49 -2.88 1.24 -26.63
CA LEU A 49 -3.57 0.10 -26.02
C LEU A 49 -5.03 -0.07 -26.48
N THR A 50 -5.36 0.43 -27.64
CA THR A 50 -6.72 0.29 -28.22
C THR A 50 -6.89 -0.98 -29.02
N ALA A 51 -5.85 -1.42 -29.73
CA ALA A 51 -5.87 -2.59 -30.60
C ALA A 51 -4.71 -3.56 -30.35
N ASP A 52 -3.58 -3.06 -29.89
CA ASP A 52 -2.36 -3.84 -29.68
C ASP A 52 -1.40 -3.18 -28.67
N ALA A 53 -0.23 -3.80 -28.48
CA ALA A 53 0.85 -3.31 -27.62
C ALA A 53 1.95 -2.55 -28.40
N ARG A 54 1.68 -2.04 -29.60
CA ARG A 54 2.67 -1.33 -30.41
C ARG A 54 2.98 0.04 -29.85
N ASP A 55 4.26 0.38 -29.87
CA ASP A 55 4.75 1.73 -29.57
C ASP A 55 4.50 2.66 -30.75
N SER A 56 3.83 3.76 -30.52
CA SER A 56 3.51 4.82 -31.48
C SER A 56 4.44 6.04 -31.33
N SER A 57 5.45 6.00 -30.46
CA SER A 57 6.38 7.11 -30.24
C SER A 57 7.42 7.28 -31.36
N GLY A 58 7.60 6.25 -32.18
CA GLY A 58 8.67 6.19 -33.21
C GLY A 58 9.99 5.61 -32.70
N HIS A 59 10.09 5.22 -31.42
CA HIS A 59 11.30 4.65 -30.81
C HIS A 59 11.36 3.11 -30.88
N GLY A 60 10.28 2.46 -31.35
CA GLY A 60 10.24 1.01 -31.55
C GLY A 60 10.16 0.18 -30.26
N ASN A 61 9.72 0.76 -29.17
CA ASN A 61 9.56 0.10 -27.87
C ASN A 61 8.27 -0.74 -27.82
N HIS A 62 8.11 -1.68 -28.78
CA HIS A 62 6.91 -2.53 -28.88
C HIS A 62 6.82 -3.49 -27.71
N GLY A 63 5.60 -3.69 -27.20
CA GLY A 63 5.33 -4.60 -26.09
C GLY A 63 5.07 -6.02 -26.58
N VAL A 64 5.59 -6.99 -25.82
CA VAL A 64 5.19 -8.41 -25.90
C VAL A 64 3.95 -8.58 -25.02
N ASN A 65 2.92 -9.21 -25.58
CA ASN A 65 1.64 -9.40 -24.88
C ASN A 65 1.60 -10.73 -24.14
N HIS A 66 1.39 -10.66 -22.83
CA HIS A 66 1.13 -11.80 -21.95
C HIS A 66 -0.33 -11.74 -21.48
N GLY A 67 -1.26 -12.21 -22.31
CA GLY A 67 -2.66 -12.40 -21.95
C GLY A 67 -3.56 -11.14 -21.89
N VAL A 68 -3.04 -9.95 -22.20
CA VAL A 68 -3.84 -8.71 -22.24
C VAL A 68 -4.80 -8.75 -23.44
N ARG A 69 -6.05 -8.37 -23.22
CA ARG A 69 -7.10 -8.33 -24.25
C ARG A 69 -7.33 -6.90 -24.73
N PHE A 70 -7.35 -6.73 -26.06
CA PHE A 70 -7.55 -5.45 -26.72
C PHE A 70 -8.91 -5.39 -27.44
N GLY A 71 -9.30 -4.21 -27.88
CA GLY A 71 -10.42 -3.98 -28.80
C GLY A 71 -11.80 -3.79 -28.17
N GLN A 72 -11.96 -4.03 -26.87
CA GLN A 72 -13.18 -3.68 -26.16
C GLN A 72 -13.04 -2.28 -25.54
N ASP A 73 -14.03 -1.41 -25.76
CA ASP A 73 -14.07 -0.04 -25.19
C ASP A 73 -12.82 0.81 -25.52
N GLN A 74 -12.13 0.52 -26.63
CA GLN A 74 -10.88 1.20 -27.04
C GLN A 74 -9.83 1.25 -25.91
N ALA A 75 -9.70 0.17 -25.19
CA ALA A 75 -8.75 0.03 -24.08
C ALA A 75 -8.25 -1.41 -23.97
N ALA A 76 -7.08 -1.59 -23.38
CA ALA A 76 -6.57 -2.89 -22.98
C ALA A 76 -7.18 -3.32 -21.65
N ARG A 77 -7.60 -4.57 -21.55
CA ARG A 77 -8.11 -5.19 -20.32
C ARG A 77 -7.06 -6.10 -19.71
N PHE A 78 -6.78 -5.86 -18.44
CA PHE A 78 -5.92 -6.64 -17.56
C PHE A 78 -6.81 -7.38 -16.56
N ASN A 79 -6.47 -8.62 -16.24
CA ASN A 79 -7.36 -9.51 -15.48
C ASN A 79 -7.03 -9.66 -13.99
N GLY A 80 -5.93 -9.01 -13.51
CA GLY A 80 -5.50 -9.11 -12.13
C GLY A 80 -4.80 -10.43 -11.74
N VAL A 81 -4.56 -11.33 -12.69
CA VAL A 81 -4.08 -12.69 -12.39
C VAL A 81 -2.77 -13.03 -13.12
N ASP A 82 -2.71 -12.76 -14.43
CA ASP A 82 -1.57 -13.14 -15.28
C ASP A 82 -1.41 -12.26 -16.55
N ALA A 83 -2.28 -11.26 -16.75
CA ALA A 83 -2.26 -10.41 -17.93
C ALA A 83 -1.36 -9.18 -17.72
N TRP A 84 -0.36 -9.01 -18.59
CA TRP A 84 0.58 -7.88 -18.58
C TRP A 84 1.30 -7.70 -19.91
N LEU A 85 1.98 -6.57 -20.08
CA LEU A 85 2.83 -6.29 -21.23
C LEU A 85 4.28 -6.17 -20.81
N GLU A 86 5.17 -6.83 -21.55
CA GLU A 86 6.62 -6.73 -21.40
C GLU A 86 7.21 -5.85 -22.48
N ILE A 87 7.94 -4.80 -22.12
CA ILE A 87 8.63 -3.93 -23.05
C ILE A 87 10.14 -4.05 -22.81
N PRO A 88 10.91 -4.61 -23.76
CA PRO A 88 12.36 -4.64 -23.65
C PRO A 88 12.94 -3.23 -23.51
N VAL A 89 13.80 -3.01 -22.52
CA VAL A 89 14.36 -1.67 -22.25
C VAL A 89 15.49 -1.33 -23.23
N GLY A 90 15.14 -0.60 -24.29
CA GLY A 90 16.06 0.05 -25.19
C GLY A 90 16.71 1.31 -24.59
N LYS A 91 17.63 1.95 -25.34
CA LYS A 91 18.32 3.20 -24.90
C LYS A 91 17.35 4.33 -24.55
N SER A 92 16.23 4.45 -25.29
CA SER A 92 15.21 5.50 -25.10
C SER A 92 14.49 5.41 -23.75
N LEU A 93 14.34 4.21 -23.18
CA LEU A 93 13.65 3.96 -21.91
C LEU A 93 14.58 3.95 -20.69
N ARG A 94 15.89 4.12 -20.86
CA ARG A 94 16.84 4.25 -19.74
C ARG A 94 16.76 5.64 -19.15
N LEU A 95 16.09 5.77 -18.01
CA LEU A 95 15.77 7.06 -17.39
C LEU A 95 16.97 7.70 -16.67
N GLY A 96 17.95 6.92 -16.22
CA GLY A 96 19.14 7.45 -15.54
C GLY A 96 18.79 8.29 -14.31
N THR A 97 19.49 9.42 -14.18
CA THR A 97 19.23 10.45 -13.16
C THR A 97 18.30 11.55 -13.64
N ASP A 98 17.88 11.52 -14.92
CA ASP A 98 17.14 12.58 -15.58
C ASP A 98 15.72 12.79 -15.00
N GLU A 99 15.13 13.92 -15.34
CA GLU A 99 13.70 14.15 -15.17
C GLU A 99 12.92 13.25 -16.12
N PHE A 100 11.76 12.78 -15.67
CA PHE A 100 10.86 12.00 -16.52
C PHE A 100 9.41 12.18 -16.11
N SER A 101 8.52 11.78 -17.01
CA SER A 101 7.09 11.74 -16.75
C SER A 101 6.48 10.47 -17.32
N ILE A 102 5.53 9.93 -16.60
CA ILE A 102 4.69 8.81 -17.03
C ILE A 102 3.25 9.29 -16.96
N ALA A 103 2.46 9.01 -18.00
CA ALA A 103 1.05 9.32 -18.03
C ALA A 103 0.26 8.11 -18.55
N ALA A 104 -0.91 7.85 -17.97
CA ALA A 104 -1.78 6.75 -18.38
C ALA A 104 -3.23 7.05 -18.01
N TRP A 105 -4.16 6.57 -18.83
CA TRP A 105 -5.55 6.41 -18.43
C TRP A 105 -5.75 5.02 -17.84
N ILE A 106 -6.30 4.95 -16.65
CA ILE A 106 -6.63 3.71 -15.96
C ILE A 106 -8.11 3.69 -15.58
N HIS A 107 -8.70 2.51 -15.59
CA HIS A 107 -10.07 2.27 -15.12
C HIS A 107 -10.08 1.14 -14.11
N THR A 108 -10.75 1.36 -13.00
CA THR A 108 -10.95 0.35 -11.96
C THR A 108 -12.44 0.17 -11.67
N ALA A 109 -12.84 -1.07 -11.36
CA ALA A 109 -14.22 -1.38 -10.99
C ALA A 109 -14.59 -0.81 -9.61
N ALA A 110 -15.88 -0.60 -9.37
CA ALA A 110 -16.41 -0.19 -8.07
C ALA A 110 -16.33 -1.34 -7.06
N GLU A 111 -16.78 -2.50 -7.47
CA GLU A 111 -16.69 -3.74 -6.70
C GLU A 111 -15.44 -4.51 -7.13
N LEU A 112 -14.57 -4.79 -6.19
CA LEU A 112 -13.33 -5.52 -6.44
C LEU A 112 -13.46 -6.95 -5.95
N ASP A 113 -13.14 -7.88 -6.83
CA ASP A 113 -12.99 -9.29 -6.53
C ASP A 113 -11.53 -9.69 -6.29
N ASP A 114 -10.59 -8.78 -6.61
CA ASP A 114 -9.16 -8.95 -6.39
C ASP A 114 -8.50 -7.63 -6.00
N VAL A 115 -7.22 -7.68 -5.64
CA VAL A 115 -6.39 -6.47 -5.46
C VAL A 115 -6.22 -5.74 -6.79
N LEU A 116 -5.85 -4.47 -6.73
CA LEU A 116 -5.75 -3.64 -7.94
C LEU A 116 -4.41 -3.79 -8.68
N GLY A 117 -3.33 -4.08 -7.95
CA GLY A 117 -2.02 -4.33 -8.54
C GLY A 117 -1.31 -3.11 -9.13
N ASP A 118 -0.30 -3.37 -9.94
CA ASP A 118 0.62 -2.35 -10.45
C ASP A 118 0.24 -1.85 -11.84
N VAL A 119 0.25 -0.53 -12.01
CA VAL A 119 0.00 0.11 -13.30
C VAL A 119 1.19 -0.03 -14.23
N MET A 120 2.38 0.31 -13.73
CA MET A 120 3.62 0.28 -14.50
C MET A 120 4.83 0.19 -13.58
N THR A 121 5.81 -0.60 -13.98
CA THR A 121 7.08 -0.70 -13.27
C THR A 121 8.25 -0.91 -14.23
N CYS A 122 9.38 -0.34 -13.88
CA CYS A 122 10.69 -0.71 -14.41
C CYS A 122 11.63 -0.78 -13.21
N TYR A 123 11.62 -1.93 -12.54
CA TYR A 123 12.31 -2.13 -11.27
C TYR A 123 13.02 -3.47 -11.25
N ASP A 124 14.27 -3.44 -10.85
CA ASP A 124 15.09 -4.61 -10.61
C ASP A 124 15.16 -4.88 -9.11
N ALA A 125 14.49 -5.93 -8.66
CA ALA A 125 14.41 -6.30 -7.26
C ALA A 125 15.79 -6.70 -6.68
N SER A 126 16.69 -7.26 -7.50
CA SER A 126 18.01 -7.70 -7.07
C SER A 126 18.96 -6.54 -6.73
N THR A 127 18.86 -5.45 -7.48
CA THR A 127 19.62 -4.21 -7.24
C THR A 127 18.81 -3.15 -6.51
N ARG A 128 17.50 -3.37 -6.34
CA ARG A 128 16.54 -2.42 -5.77
C ARG A 128 16.55 -1.08 -6.53
N THR A 129 16.59 -1.14 -7.85
CA THR A 129 16.76 0.04 -8.70
C THR A 129 15.63 0.17 -9.69
N GLY A 130 15.07 1.39 -9.83
CA GLY A 130 14.03 1.68 -10.80
C GLY A 130 12.86 2.46 -10.24
N PHE A 131 11.69 2.29 -10.87
CA PHE A 131 10.44 2.95 -10.46
C PHE A 131 9.25 1.98 -10.44
N THR A 132 8.24 2.33 -9.67
CA THR A 132 6.94 1.64 -9.61
C THR A 132 5.79 2.63 -9.50
N ILE A 133 4.66 2.30 -10.14
CA ILE A 133 3.36 2.97 -9.95
C ILE A 133 2.36 1.89 -9.59
N SER A 134 1.87 1.91 -8.35
CA SER A 134 1.03 0.86 -7.77
C SER A 134 -0.30 1.42 -7.29
N LEU A 135 -1.36 0.61 -7.42
CA LEU A 135 -2.62 0.80 -6.72
C LEU A 135 -2.66 -0.17 -5.54
N MET A 136 -2.45 0.37 -4.35
CA MET A 136 -2.35 -0.42 -3.13
C MET A 136 -3.73 -0.82 -2.61
N ASN A 137 -3.93 -2.10 -2.44
CA ASN A 137 -5.19 -2.65 -1.95
C ASN A 137 -4.91 -3.90 -1.12
N TYR A 138 -4.29 -3.71 0.04
CA TYR A 138 -3.84 -4.81 0.89
C TYR A 138 -4.99 -5.35 1.73
N ALA A 139 -5.33 -6.62 1.52
CA ALA A 139 -6.13 -7.41 2.44
C ALA A 139 -5.22 -8.43 3.13
N GLY A 140 -5.37 -8.61 4.44
CA GLY A 140 -4.64 -9.65 5.18
C GLY A 140 -3.26 -9.27 5.70
N VAL A 141 -2.95 -7.98 5.77
CA VAL A 141 -1.80 -7.49 6.54
C VAL A 141 -2.18 -7.55 8.02
N THR A 142 -1.90 -8.66 8.66
CA THR A 142 -2.38 -8.99 10.00
C THR A 142 -3.92 -8.90 10.11
N SER A 143 -4.46 -8.00 10.94
CA SER A 143 -5.89 -7.86 11.22
C SER A 143 -6.58 -6.81 10.35
N ALA A 144 -5.86 -6.13 9.45
CA ALA A 144 -6.38 -4.96 8.76
C ALA A 144 -6.14 -4.99 7.25
N GLN A 145 -7.07 -4.39 6.53
CA GLN A 145 -6.89 -3.96 5.16
C GLN A 145 -6.26 -2.57 5.17
N SER A 146 -4.94 -2.52 5.36
CA SER A 146 -4.19 -1.31 5.75
C SER A 146 -4.20 -0.21 4.70
N ASN A 147 -4.24 -0.55 3.42
CA ASN A 147 -4.39 0.38 2.31
C ASN A 147 -5.59 -0.01 1.46
N TRP A 148 -6.36 0.97 1.01
CA TRP A 148 -7.53 0.75 0.16
C TRP A 148 -7.53 1.74 -1.00
N ARG A 149 -7.22 1.25 -2.22
CA ARG A 149 -7.21 2.04 -3.46
C ARG A 149 -6.29 3.27 -3.41
N ASN A 150 -5.25 3.23 -2.58
CA ASN A 150 -4.24 4.27 -2.52
C ASN A 150 -3.28 4.16 -3.70
N VAL A 151 -2.77 5.29 -4.19
CA VAL A 151 -1.83 5.29 -5.32
C VAL A 151 -0.43 5.61 -4.84
N LEU A 152 0.54 4.80 -5.20
CA LEU A 152 1.96 5.02 -4.93
C LEU A 152 2.71 5.26 -6.25
N PHE A 153 3.53 6.30 -6.30
CA PHE A 153 4.59 6.47 -7.26
C PHE A 153 5.92 6.50 -6.52
N GLY A 154 6.78 5.54 -6.78
CA GLY A 154 8.05 5.38 -6.10
C GLY A 154 9.23 5.18 -7.01
N ILE A 155 10.41 5.58 -6.53
CA ILE A 155 11.73 5.32 -7.13
C ILE A 155 12.68 4.78 -6.08
N ASP A 156 13.63 3.96 -6.51
CA ASP A 156 14.70 3.47 -5.64
C ASP A 156 16.02 3.33 -6.43
N ALA A 157 17.14 3.44 -5.75
CA ALA A 157 18.48 3.18 -6.29
C ALA A 157 19.33 2.30 -5.35
N GLY A 158 18.73 1.71 -4.35
CA GLY A 158 19.16 0.52 -3.60
C GLY A 158 20.44 0.58 -2.78
N HIS A 159 21.06 1.73 -2.62
CA HIS A 159 22.44 1.79 -2.09
C HIS A 159 22.54 1.66 -0.56
N VAL A 160 21.53 2.07 0.19
CA VAL A 160 21.58 2.08 1.66
C VAL A 160 20.23 1.68 2.23
N ASP A 161 20.23 0.84 3.27
CA ASP A 161 19.03 0.59 4.05
C ASP A 161 18.85 1.72 5.06
N PRO A 162 17.73 2.45 5.02
CA PRO A 162 17.49 3.55 5.93
C PRO A 162 17.14 3.04 7.33
N ALA A 163 17.38 3.88 8.34
CA ALA A 163 16.97 3.60 9.70
C ALA A 163 15.48 3.85 9.91
N TRP A 164 14.88 3.09 10.81
CA TRP A 164 13.53 3.32 11.30
C TRP A 164 13.48 4.57 12.20
N THR A 165 12.43 5.36 12.06
CA THR A 165 12.20 6.57 12.84
C THR A 165 10.99 6.37 13.73
N ASP A 166 11.12 6.65 15.02
CA ASP A 166 10.01 6.60 15.98
C ASP A 166 8.98 7.71 15.68
N ARG A 167 7.71 7.31 15.65
CA ARG A 167 6.54 8.15 15.42
C ARG A 167 5.66 8.29 16.65
N GLY A 168 6.20 7.91 17.80
CA GLY A 168 5.54 8.04 19.10
C GLY A 168 4.59 6.90 19.41
N ARG A 169 4.03 6.98 20.60
CA ARG A 169 3.10 6.03 21.18
C ARG A 169 1.70 6.66 21.27
N PRO A 170 0.68 6.11 20.59
CA PRO A 170 -0.70 6.57 20.75
C PRO A 170 -1.23 6.24 22.16
N GLY A 171 -1.60 7.24 22.96
CA GLY A 171 -2.19 7.04 24.28
C GLY A 171 -1.32 6.24 25.25
N GLN A 172 -1.96 5.36 26.02
CA GLN A 172 -1.29 4.50 27.01
C GLN A 172 -1.22 3.03 26.57
N ASN A 173 -1.42 2.79 25.26
CA ASN A 173 -1.46 1.45 24.70
C ASN A 173 -0.16 0.68 24.94
N ARG A 174 -0.26 -0.65 24.87
CA ARG A 174 0.87 -1.58 24.89
C ARG A 174 1.02 -2.34 23.57
N TYR A 175 0.09 -2.15 22.64
CA TYR A 175 0.03 -2.92 21.40
C TYR A 175 -0.71 -2.14 20.32
N ILE A 176 -0.05 -1.88 19.20
CA ILE A 176 -0.69 -1.39 17.98
C ILE A 176 -1.26 -2.60 17.23
N LYS A 177 -2.54 -2.83 17.35
CA LYS A 177 -3.23 -3.98 16.75
C LYS A 177 -3.40 -3.86 15.24
N SER A 178 -3.67 -2.65 14.75
CA SER A 178 -3.86 -2.39 13.32
C SER A 178 -3.45 -0.97 12.94
N LEU A 179 -3.01 -0.82 11.69
CA LEU A 179 -2.77 0.46 11.02
C LEU A 179 -3.58 0.49 9.73
N VAL A 180 -4.30 1.58 9.46
CA VAL A 180 -5.10 1.77 8.23
C VAL A 180 -5.00 3.20 7.74
N VAL A 181 -4.87 3.36 6.42
CA VAL A 181 -4.92 4.66 5.75
C VAL A 181 -6.36 4.93 5.30
N PHE A 182 -6.93 6.00 5.81
CA PHE A 182 -8.29 6.41 5.50
C PHE A 182 -8.39 7.92 5.33
N ASP A 183 -8.99 8.35 4.24
CA ASP A 183 -9.29 9.75 3.88
C ASP A 183 -8.10 10.72 4.01
N GLY A 184 -6.89 10.24 3.69
CA GLY A 184 -5.67 11.04 3.72
C GLY A 184 -4.92 11.05 5.05
N ASP A 185 -5.36 10.28 6.03
CA ASP A 185 -4.75 10.15 7.35
C ASP A 185 -4.41 8.67 7.67
N LEU A 186 -3.46 8.46 8.57
CA LEU A 186 -3.12 7.16 9.13
C LEU A 186 -3.80 6.99 10.48
N TYR A 187 -4.50 5.87 10.66
CA TYR A 187 -5.19 5.48 11.89
C TYR A 187 -4.54 4.25 12.52
N ALA A 188 -4.45 4.24 13.84
CA ALA A 188 -3.95 3.14 14.66
C ALA A 188 -5.02 2.65 15.63
N ALA A 189 -5.28 1.34 15.65
CA ALA A 189 -6.09 0.67 16.66
C ALA A 189 -5.20 0.09 17.74
N THR A 190 -5.64 0.17 19.02
CA THR A 190 -4.81 -0.13 20.17
C THR A 190 -5.39 -1.21 21.08
N TRP A 191 -4.50 -1.81 21.88
CA TRP A 191 -4.85 -2.55 23.08
C TRP A 191 -4.35 -1.81 24.32
N GLU A 192 -5.23 -1.60 25.29
CA GLU A 192 -4.98 -0.91 26.54
C GLU A 192 -5.34 -1.79 27.73
N PRO A 193 -4.36 -2.35 28.46
CA PRO A 193 -4.57 -3.46 29.39
C PRO A 193 -5.14 -3.07 30.76
N ALA A 194 -5.21 -1.79 31.13
CA ALA A 194 -5.65 -1.38 32.48
C ALA A 194 -7.14 -1.72 32.72
N ALA A 195 -7.53 -1.88 33.98
CA ALA A 195 -8.85 -2.37 34.39
C ALA A 195 -10.03 -1.59 33.81
N SER A 196 -9.91 -0.27 33.75
CA SER A 196 -10.93 0.64 33.24
C SER A 196 -10.62 1.17 31.83
N ALA A 197 -9.50 0.75 31.23
CA ALA A 197 -9.11 1.22 29.91
C ALA A 197 -9.86 0.45 28.81
N ALA A 198 -10.30 1.18 27.79
CA ALA A 198 -10.83 0.62 26.57
C ALA A 198 -9.79 0.75 25.44
N GLY A 199 -9.91 -0.08 24.41
CA GLY A 199 -9.13 0.08 23.20
C GLY A 199 -9.58 1.31 22.42
N HIS A 200 -8.64 2.12 21.97
CA HIS A 200 -8.90 3.36 21.24
C HIS A 200 -8.48 3.26 19.78
N VAL A 201 -8.98 4.18 18.99
CA VAL A 201 -8.46 4.49 17.66
C VAL A 201 -7.83 5.89 17.71
N TYR A 202 -6.61 5.97 17.19
CA TYR A 202 -5.87 7.24 17.12
C TYR A 202 -5.55 7.59 15.69
N ARG A 203 -5.58 8.88 15.36
CA ARG A 203 -5.17 9.44 14.07
C ARG A 203 -3.78 10.07 14.19
N TYR A 204 -2.90 9.77 13.26
CA TYR A 204 -1.56 10.34 13.22
C TYR A 204 -1.59 11.85 12.96
N GLY A 205 -0.99 12.64 13.83
CA GLY A 205 -0.94 14.10 13.76
C GLY A 205 0.41 14.67 13.29
N GLY A 206 1.31 13.79 12.80
CA GLY A 206 2.67 14.18 12.40
C GLY A 206 3.69 14.18 13.56
N GLY A 207 4.97 14.00 13.22
CA GLY A 207 6.05 13.89 14.21
C GLY A 207 5.87 12.67 15.09
N THR A 208 5.64 12.89 16.40
CA THR A 208 5.32 11.84 17.37
C THR A 208 3.90 12.01 17.95
N ARG A 209 3.09 12.91 17.36
CA ARG A 209 1.78 13.25 17.87
C ARG A 209 0.68 12.35 17.32
N TRP A 210 -0.19 11.89 18.20
CA TRP A 210 -1.40 11.14 17.87
C TRP A 210 -2.62 11.84 18.46
N ILE A 211 -3.72 11.83 17.73
CA ILE A 211 -5.00 12.47 18.08
C ILE A 211 -5.98 11.36 18.41
N ASP A 212 -6.54 11.41 19.60
CA ASP A 212 -7.53 10.43 20.04
C ASP A 212 -8.84 10.60 19.26
N CYS A 213 -9.30 9.51 18.64
CA CYS A 213 -10.57 9.40 17.94
C CYS A 213 -11.62 8.64 18.76
N GLY A 214 -11.36 8.43 20.04
CA GLY A 214 -12.27 7.80 20.98
C GLY A 214 -12.19 6.26 20.98
N SER A 215 -12.89 5.71 21.95
CA SER A 215 -13.11 4.28 22.11
C SER A 215 -14.52 3.94 21.62
N PRO A 216 -14.67 3.10 20.57
CA PRO A 216 -16.00 2.70 20.09
C PRO A 216 -16.71 1.72 21.03
N ASP A 217 -15.98 1.02 21.90
CA ASP A 217 -16.48 -0.04 22.78
C ASP A 217 -15.81 0.05 24.17
N ARG A 218 -16.32 -0.70 25.14
CA ARG A 218 -15.68 -0.89 26.45
C ARG A 218 -14.62 -2.00 26.45
N ALA A 219 -14.54 -2.80 25.41
CA ALA A 219 -13.52 -3.81 25.23
C ALA A 219 -12.11 -3.17 25.22
N ASN A 220 -11.14 -3.89 25.77
CA ASN A 220 -9.78 -3.35 25.94
C ASN A 220 -8.94 -3.29 24.67
N ALA A 221 -9.46 -3.78 23.54
CA ALA A 221 -8.76 -3.72 22.25
C ALA A 221 -9.70 -3.40 21.08
N ILE A 222 -9.18 -2.67 20.11
CA ILE A 222 -9.70 -2.55 18.76
C ILE A 222 -8.73 -3.25 17.82
N THR A 223 -9.23 -4.13 16.93
CA THR A 223 -8.38 -5.02 16.12
C THR A 223 -8.62 -4.90 14.63
N GLY A 224 -9.64 -5.56 14.09
CA GLY A 224 -9.93 -5.54 12.67
C GLY A 224 -10.21 -4.13 12.17
N MET A 225 -9.59 -3.71 11.07
CA MET A 225 -9.86 -2.41 10.44
C MET A 225 -9.96 -2.56 8.93
N ALA A 226 -10.96 -1.91 8.32
CA ALA A 226 -11.08 -1.83 6.86
C ALA A 226 -11.81 -0.56 6.42
N VAL A 227 -11.55 -0.13 5.18
CA VAL A 227 -12.33 0.94 4.52
C VAL A 227 -13.40 0.30 3.65
N TYR A 228 -14.66 0.51 3.99
CA TYR A 228 -15.81 -0.03 3.28
C TYR A 228 -16.83 1.09 2.97
N ASN A 229 -17.27 1.16 1.71
CA ASN A 229 -18.19 2.20 1.23
C ASN A 229 -17.76 3.63 1.65
N GLY A 230 -16.46 3.93 1.52
CA GLY A 230 -15.88 5.24 1.83
C GLY A 230 -15.88 5.60 3.32
N ARG A 231 -16.02 4.63 4.22
CA ARG A 231 -15.99 4.81 5.67
C ARG A 231 -15.04 3.84 6.34
N LEU A 232 -14.47 4.23 7.48
CA LEU A 232 -13.62 3.38 8.29
C LEU A 232 -14.49 2.52 9.22
N TYR A 233 -14.30 1.20 9.14
CA TYR A 233 -14.90 0.20 10.03
C TYR A 233 -13.84 -0.41 10.92
N VAL A 234 -14.20 -0.67 12.18
CA VAL A 234 -13.32 -1.29 13.16
C VAL A 234 -14.05 -2.37 13.95
N GLY A 235 -13.31 -3.41 14.34
CA GLY A 235 -13.80 -4.48 15.19
C GLY A 235 -13.23 -4.43 16.60
N SER A 236 -14.04 -4.74 17.62
CA SER A 236 -13.60 -4.79 19.01
C SER A 236 -13.20 -6.21 19.46
N GLU A 237 -12.30 -6.27 20.42
CA GLU A 237 -11.77 -7.51 21.00
C GLU A 237 -11.58 -7.39 22.51
N THR A 238 -11.90 -8.48 23.24
CA THR A 238 -11.37 -8.68 24.59
C THR A 238 -10.04 -9.42 24.48
N TYR A 239 -8.92 -8.73 24.68
CA TYR A 239 -7.58 -9.31 24.58
C TYR A 239 -6.93 -9.44 25.98
N SER A 240 -6.59 -10.67 26.38
CA SER A 240 -6.06 -10.92 27.71
C SER A 240 -4.60 -10.51 27.93
N GLY A 241 -3.79 -10.45 26.86
CA GLY A 241 -2.32 -10.27 26.96
C GLY A 241 -1.54 -11.60 27.04
N GLY A 242 -2.15 -12.69 27.48
CA GLY A 242 -1.47 -13.99 27.69
C GLY A 242 -0.82 -14.55 26.44
N GLY A 243 -1.47 -14.45 25.26
CA GLY A 243 -0.90 -14.87 23.98
C GLY A 243 0.36 -14.08 23.56
N SER A 244 0.70 -13.01 24.27
CA SER A 244 1.93 -12.22 24.09
C SER A 244 2.91 -12.37 25.27
N SER A 245 2.65 -13.30 26.17
CA SER A 245 3.42 -13.49 27.43
C SER A 245 3.52 -12.18 28.25
N LEU A 246 2.45 -11.38 28.22
CA LEU A 246 2.32 -10.18 29.02
C LEU A 246 1.41 -10.44 30.24
N PRO A 247 1.47 -9.61 31.27
CA PRO A 247 0.52 -9.69 32.37
C PRO A 247 -0.91 -9.66 31.87
N LEU A 248 -1.77 -10.48 32.48
CA LEU A 248 -3.18 -10.55 32.09
C LEU A 248 -3.88 -9.22 32.35
N SER A 249 -4.65 -8.75 31.38
CA SER A 249 -5.48 -7.57 31.56
C SER A 249 -6.63 -7.87 32.50
N PRO A 250 -6.86 -7.04 33.53
CA PRO A 250 -8.03 -7.16 34.39
C PRO A 250 -9.33 -6.71 33.71
N ASN A 251 -9.28 -6.00 32.59
CA ASN A 251 -10.45 -5.64 31.82
C ASN A 251 -11.00 -6.86 31.05
N GLN A 252 -12.20 -7.30 31.45
CA GLN A 252 -12.91 -8.44 30.87
C GLN A 252 -14.17 -8.00 30.09
N SER A 253 -14.29 -6.69 29.76
CA SER A 253 -15.42 -6.19 28.96
C SER A 253 -15.49 -6.90 27.61
N HIS A 254 -16.71 -7.27 27.21
CA HIS A 254 -16.95 -8.04 26.01
C HIS A 254 -16.70 -7.21 24.75
N GLY A 255 -15.84 -7.71 23.86
CA GLY A 255 -15.71 -7.27 22.46
C GLY A 255 -16.66 -8.04 21.53
N GLY A 256 -16.32 -8.08 20.25
CA GLY A 256 -17.04 -8.84 19.22
C GLY A 256 -18.06 -8.01 18.45
N SER A 257 -18.01 -6.69 18.58
CA SER A 257 -18.84 -5.74 17.81
C SER A 257 -18.04 -5.05 16.73
N VAL A 258 -18.74 -4.54 15.72
CA VAL A 258 -18.16 -3.72 14.65
C VAL A 258 -18.75 -2.31 14.71
N PHE A 259 -17.90 -1.33 14.49
CA PHE A 259 -18.27 0.09 14.52
C PHE A 259 -17.82 0.81 13.25
N CYS A 260 -18.57 1.86 12.88
CA CYS A 260 -18.27 2.73 11.77
C CYS A 260 -17.92 4.13 12.26
N TYR A 261 -16.79 4.67 11.82
CA TYR A 261 -16.32 5.99 12.20
C TYR A 261 -17.17 7.10 11.57
N GLU A 262 -17.62 8.06 12.40
CA GLU A 262 -18.42 9.22 12.00
C GLU A 262 -17.69 10.57 12.18
N GLY A 263 -16.41 10.52 12.55
CA GLY A 263 -15.58 11.71 12.74
C GLY A 263 -15.49 12.16 14.20
N GLY A 264 -14.39 12.84 14.53
CA GLY A 264 -14.08 13.26 15.90
C GLY A 264 -13.86 12.04 16.80
N THR A 265 -14.72 11.89 17.81
CA THR A 265 -14.74 10.73 18.72
C THR A 265 -16.02 9.90 18.57
N ARG A 266 -16.79 10.10 17.48
CA ARG A 266 -18.10 9.46 17.30
C ARG A 266 -17.99 8.18 16.47
N TRP A 267 -18.65 7.14 16.97
CA TRP A 267 -18.72 5.82 16.37
C TRP A 267 -20.17 5.34 16.33
N ARG A 268 -20.60 4.81 15.18
CA ARG A 268 -21.90 4.18 15.02
C ARG A 268 -21.74 2.68 15.18
N ASP A 269 -22.56 2.10 16.03
CA ASP A 269 -22.64 0.64 16.19
C ASP A 269 -23.15 -0.02 14.89
N CYS A 270 -22.43 -1.02 14.42
CA CYS A 270 -22.76 -1.83 13.25
C CYS A 270 -23.07 -3.28 13.63
N GLY A 271 -23.39 -3.52 14.90
CA GLY A 271 -23.86 -4.77 15.44
C GLY A 271 -22.76 -5.67 16.04
N LYS A 272 -23.20 -6.44 17.00
CA LYS A 272 -22.40 -7.52 17.60
C LYS A 272 -22.49 -8.76 16.73
N ILE A 273 -21.34 -9.43 16.52
CA ILE A 273 -21.28 -10.65 15.75
C ILE A 273 -21.50 -11.84 16.69
N ALA A 274 -22.70 -12.43 16.64
CA ALA A 274 -23.05 -13.60 17.44
C ALA A 274 -22.60 -13.46 18.92
N ASP A 275 -22.10 -14.53 19.53
CA ASP A 275 -21.56 -14.52 20.89
C ASP A 275 -20.03 -14.62 20.88
N VAL A 276 -19.38 -13.87 19.94
CA VAL A 276 -17.91 -13.80 19.89
C VAL A 276 -17.37 -12.67 20.75
N ARG A 277 -16.11 -12.78 21.16
CA ARG A 277 -15.40 -11.75 21.93
C ARG A 277 -14.37 -10.99 21.10
N SER A 278 -14.15 -11.40 19.87
CA SER A 278 -13.16 -10.79 19.00
C SER A 278 -13.63 -10.74 17.56
N VAL A 279 -13.52 -9.54 16.95
CA VAL A 279 -13.50 -9.36 15.51
C VAL A 279 -12.04 -9.19 15.10
N SER A 280 -11.38 -10.30 14.78
CA SER A 280 -9.92 -10.36 14.63
C SER A 280 -9.42 -9.75 13.33
N GLY A 281 -10.21 -9.75 12.26
CA GLY A 281 -9.85 -9.18 10.97
C GLY A 281 -11.07 -8.68 10.20
N LEU A 282 -10.88 -7.63 9.40
CA LEU A 282 -11.87 -7.11 8.47
C LEU A 282 -11.28 -7.03 7.05
N ALA A 283 -12.05 -7.42 6.05
CA ALA A 283 -11.69 -7.29 4.63
C ALA A 283 -12.90 -7.02 3.75
N VAL A 284 -12.68 -6.30 2.65
CA VAL A 284 -13.70 -6.06 1.62
C VAL A 284 -13.43 -6.97 0.42
N TYR A 285 -14.46 -7.68 0.00
CA TYR A 285 -14.41 -8.58 -1.15
C TYR A 285 -15.76 -8.54 -1.89
N LYS A 286 -15.74 -8.39 -3.22
CA LYS A 286 -16.94 -8.29 -4.07
C LYS A 286 -18.00 -7.33 -3.52
N GLY A 287 -17.57 -6.11 -3.14
CA GLY A 287 -18.44 -5.07 -2.63
C GLY A 287 -19.10 -5.36 -1.28
N LYS A 288 -18.62 -6.36 -0.52
CA LYS A 288 -19.13 -6.71 0.82
C LYS A 288 -18.02 -6.65 1.85
N LEU A 289 -18.39 -6.29 3.10
CA LEU A 289 -17.50 -6.33 4.25
C LEU A 289 -17.60 -7.71 4.92
N TYR A 290 -16.47 -8.34 5.17
CA TYR A 290 -16.34 -9.59 5.88
C TYR A 290 -15.54 -9.41 7.17
N ALA A 291 -15.92 -10.15 8.20
CA ALA A 291 -15.27 -10.17 9.49
C ALA A 291 -14.80 -11.60 9.83
N GLY A 292 -13.54 -11.77 10.14
CA GLY A 292 -13.00 -12.96 10.77
C GLY A 292 -13.15 -12.86 12.29
N THR A 293 -13.54 -13.95 12.95
CA THR A 293 -13.79 -13.99 14.39
C THR A 293 -13.07 -15.13 15.09
N GLY A 294 -12.81 -14.95 16.38
CA GLY A 294 -12.10 -15.89 17.23
C GLY A 294 -10.84 -15.29 17.82
N THR A 295 -10.70 -15.35 19.15
CA THR A 295 -9.58 -14.74 19.85
C THR A 295 -8.31 -15.57 19.74
N SER A 296 -7.15 -14.92 19.83
CA SER A 296 -5.88 -15.56 20.15
C SER A 296 -5.85 -16.11 21.59
N SER A 297 -6.73 -15.63 22.45
CA SER A 297 -6.84 -16.04 23.85
C SER A 297 -7.70 -17.29 24.10
N ALA A 298 -8.21 -17.94 23.05
CA ALA A 298 -8.80 -19.27 23.16
C ALA A 298 -7.76 -20.36 23.53
N TRP A 299 -6.48 -20.01 23.66
CA TRP A 299 -5.50 -20.86 24.30
C TRP A 299 -5.80 -20.95 25.79
N ARG A 300 -6.19 -22.14 26.22
CA ARG A 300 -6.13 -22.51 27.62
C ARG A 300 -4.70 -22.32 28.12
N ASN A 301 -4.45 -21.29 28.90
CA ASN A 301 -3.39 -21.35 29.88
C ASN A 301 -3.92 -22.17 31.05
N ASP A 302 -3.97 -23.48 30.87
CA ASP A 302 -4.54 -24.43 31.86
C ASP A 302 -3.78 -24.43 33.20
N ALA A 303 -2.60 -23.81 33.26
CA ALA A 303 -1.84 -23.74 34.51
C ALA A 303 -2.45 -22.84 35.58
N ASN A 304 -3.39 -21.92 35.25
CA ASN A 304 -3.95 -20.96 36.21
C ASN A 304 -5.42 -20.59 35.99
N GLY A 305 -6.22 -21.39 35.31
CA GLY A 305 -7.68 -21.26 35.33
C GLY A 305 -8.29 -20.03 34.66
N GLY A 306 -7.57 -19.34 33.81
CA GLY A 306 -8.03 -18.11 33.14
C GLY A 306 -8.47 -18.26 31.68
N GLY A 307 -8.74 -19.44 31.22
CA GLY A 307 -9.13 -19.73 29.84
C GLY A 307 -10.58 -19.37 29.56
N TYR A 308 -10.80 -18.48 28.59
CA TYR A 308 -12.12 -18.19 28.07
C TYR A 308 -12.45 -19.15 26.92
N GLU A 309 -13.41 -20.02 27.11
CA GLU A 309 -13.88 -20.92 26.06
C GLU A 309 -15.02 -20.22 25.29
N GLU A 310 -14.68 -19.62 24.13
CA GLU A 310 -15.72 -19.22 23.17
C GLU A 310 -16.44 -20.49 22.68
N LYS A 311 -17.77 -20.44 22.63
CA LYS A 311 -18.56 -21.56 22.10
C LYS A 311 -18.13 -21.81 20.64
N PRO A 312 -17.70 -23.03 20.28
CA PRO A 312 -17.14 -23.31 18.94
C PRO A 312 -18.08 -22.98 17.79
N ARG A 313 -19.39 -22.93 18.00
CA ARG A 313 -20.41 -22.67 16.96
C ARG A 313 -20.54 -21.22 16.54
N THR A 314 -19.94 -20.27 17.25
CA THR A 314 -20.06 -18.82 16.94
C THR A 314 -18.82 -18.25 16.27
N ARG A 315 -17.73 -18.98 16.20
CA ARG A 315 -16.49 -18.56 15.53
C ARG A 315 -16.59 -18.72 14.03
N GLY A 316 -15.75 -18.04 13.27
CA GLY A 316 -15.63 -18.20 11.83
C GLY A 316 -15.61 -16.89 11.08
N MET A 317 -16.15 -16.86 9.89
CA MET A 317 -16.30 -15.67 9.10
C MET A 317 -17.76 -15.24 9.01
N TYR A 318 -17.96 -13.93 9.02
CA TYR A 318 -19.29 -13.30 8.88
C TYR A 318 -19.27 -12.23 7.80
N ARG A 319 -20.38 -12.08 7.10
CA ARG A 319 -20.61 -11.04 6.11
C ARG A 319 -21.57 -9.99 6.67
N TYR A 320 -21.24 -8.72 6.49
CA TYR A 320 -22.12 -7.61 6.84
C TYR A 320 -23.22 -7.40 5.78
N ASP A 321 -24.47 -7.42 6.21
CA ASP A 321 -25.64 -7.24 5.35
C ASP A 321 -26.33 -5.87 5.54
N GLY A 322 -25.72 -4.98 6.34
CA GLY A 322 -26.27 -3.67 6.69
C GLY A 322 -27.09 -3.70 7.98
N ASP A 323 -27.37 -2.52 8.51
CA ASP A 323 -28.26 -2.30 9.68
C ASP A 323 -27.95 -3.18 10.90
N GLY A 324 -26.67 -3.37 11.19
CA GLY A 324 -26.22 -4.18 12.32
C GLY A 324 -26.35 -5.70 12.13
N ARG A 325 -26.72 -6.17 10.93
CA ARG A 325 -26.94 -7.59 10.65
C ARG A 325 -25.70 -8.25 10.06
N TRP A 326 -25.39 -9.45 10.56
CA TRP A 326 -24.26 -10.25 10.14
C TRP A 326 -24.71 -11.69 9.83
N THR A 327 -24.38 -12.16 8.62
CA THR A 327 -24.66 -13.54 8.19
C THR A 327 -23.41 -14.38 8.32
N SER A 328 -23.52 -15.55 8.99
CA SER A 328 -22.44 -16.51 9.11
C SER A 328 -22.04 -17.09 7.75
N CYS A 329 -20.74 -17.10 7.49
CA CYS A 329 -20.11 -17.73 6.34
C CYS A 329 -19.39 -19.04 6.71
N GLY A 330 -19.65 -19.58 7.90
CA GLY A 330 -19.04 -20.81 8.39
C GLY A 330 -17.66 -20.62 9.01
N CYS A 331 -17.13 -21.71 9.55
CA CYS A 331 -15.81 -21.78 10.16
C CYS A 331 -15.06 -22.99 9.62
N PRO A 332 -14.04 -22.81 8.76
CA PRO A 332 -13.32 -23.91 8.12
C PRO A 332 -12.30 -24.60 9.04
N GLY A 333 -12.01 -24.02 10.18
CA GLY A 333 -11.09 -24.54 11.20
C GLY A 333 -11.63 -24.27 12.58
N LEU A 334 -10.77 -23.97 13.54
CA LEU A 334 -11.20 -23.60 14.89
C LEU A 334 -11.64 -22.14 15.00
N ARG A 335 -11.14 -21.27 14.09
CA ARG A 335 -11.45 -19.85 14.01
C ARG A 335 -10.95 -19.27 12.69
N VAL A 336 -11.41 -18.07 12.32
CA VAL A 336 -10.88 -17.31 11.20
C VAL A 336 -10.36 -15.97 11.73
N VAL A 337 -9.04 -15.82 11.82
CA VAL A 337 -8.43 -14.63 12.43
C VAL A 337 -8.04 -13.56 11.41
N HIS A 338 -7.64 -13.95 10.21
CA HIS A 338 -7.25 -13.06 9.14
C HIS A 338 -7.94 -13.42 7.84
N LEU A 339 -8.11 -12.42 7.00
CA LEU A 339 -8.72 -12.56 5.69
C LEU A 339 -7.75 -12.02 4.63
N SER A 340 -7.66 -12.68 3.49
CA SER A 340 -6.83 -12.28 2.36
C SER A 340 -7.60 -12.42 1.06
N VAL A 341 -7.39 -11.49 0.12
CA VAL A 341 -7.94 -11.57 -1.24
C VAL A 341 -6.79 -11.79 -2.20
N TYR A 342 -6.90 -12.82 -3.04
CA TYR A 342 -5.88 -13.17 -4.02
C TYR A 342 -6.49 -13.94 -5.18
N ASN A 343 -6.14 -13.57 -6.42
CA ASN A 343 -6.61 -14.19 -7.66
C ASN A 343 -8.12 -14.42 -7.66
N GLY A 344 -8.90 -13.36 -7.41
CA GLY A 344 -10.35 -13.37 -7.46
C GLY A 344 -11.03 -14.17 -6.34
N SER A 345 -10.30 -14.58 -5.32
CA SER A 345 -10.81 -15.42 -4.22
C SER A 345 -10.54 -14.81 -2.84
N LEU A 346 -11.47 -15.04 -1.91
CA LEU A 346 -11.31 -14.70 -0.50
C LEU A 346 -10.79 -15.91 0.26
N TYR A 347 -9.74 -15.71 1.04
CA TYR A 347 -9.13 -16.72 1.89
C TYR A 347 -9.31 -16.37 3.37
N GLY A 348 -9.55 -17.38 4.18
CA GLY A 348 -9.54 -17.30 5.63
C GLY A 348 -8.33 -18.04 6.20
N LEU A 349 -7.61 -17.39 7.12
CA LEU A 349 -6.49 -17.95 7.82
C LEU A 349 -6.97 -18.43 9.20
N SER A 350 -6.90 -19.75 9.42
CA SER A 350 -7.11 -20.32 10.74
C SER A 350 -5.78 -20.32 11.48
N TYR A 351 -5.78 -19.71 12.64
CA TYR A 351 -4.60 -19.64 13.49
C TYR A 351 -4.08 -21.03 13.88
N ASP A 352 -4.99 -21.96 14.08
CA ASP A 352 -4.69 -23.27 14.63
C ASP A 352 -4.45 -24.30 13.53
N GLY A 353 -3.38 -25.09 13.66
CA GLY A 353 -3.04 -26.15 12.71
C GLY A 353 -2.54 -25.64 11.35
N GLY A 354 -2.10 -24.37 11.25
CA GLY A 354 -1.58 -23.78 10.02
C GLY A 354 -2.58 -23.72 8.87
N GLY A 355 -3.89 -23.70 9.18
CA GLY A 355 -4.94 -23.79 8.18
C GLY A 355 -5.05 -22.55 7.31
N PHE A 356 -5.09 -22.78 6.00
CA PHE A 356 -5.35 -21.79 4.97
C PHE A 356 -6.47 -22.29 4.09
N PHE A 357 -7.56 -21.53 3.98
CA PHE A 357 -8.80 -21.97 3.37
C PHE A 357 -9.33 -20.95 2.37
N ARG A 358 -9.82 -21.43 1.22
CA ARG A 358 -10.53 -20.61 0.23
C ARG A 358 -12.03 -20.66 0.50
N TYR A 359 -12.66 -19.48 0.48
CA TYR A 359 -14.11 -19.32 0.60
C TYR A 359 -14.80 -19.65 -0.73
N GLU A 360 -15.75 -20.59 -0.69
CA GLU A 360 -16.50 -21.06 -1.89
C GLU A 360 -17.94 -20.52 -1.93
N GLY A 361 -18.30 -19.65 -0.97
CA GLY A 361 -19.65 -19.09 -0.86
C GLY A 361 -20.54 -19.82 0.15
N GLY A 362 -21.56 -19.13 0.65
CA GLY A 362 -22.43 -19.62 1.71
C GLY A 362 -21.65 -19.95 2.97
N THR A 363 -21.61 -21.22 3.38
CA THR A 363 -20.78 -21.71 4.49
C THR A 363 -19.70 -22.70 4.02
N LYS A 364 -19.42 -22.72 2.71
CA LYS A 364 -18.52 -23.70 2.10
C LYS A 364 -17.10 -23.17 2.00
N TRP A 365 -16.14 -24.04 2.29
CA TRP A 365 -14.71 -23.73 2.24
C TRP A 365 -13.93 -24.91 1.65
N SER A 366 -12.84 -24.61 0.95
CA SER A 366 -11.87 -25.61 0.49
C SER A 366 -10.52 -25.39 1.15
N ARG A 367 -9.92 -26.49 1.65
CA ARG A 367 -8.61 -26.46 2.31
C ARG A 367 -7.51 -26.25 1.28
N GLN A 368 -6.65 -25.26 1.50
CA GLN A 368 -5.52 -24.90 0.64
C GLN A 368 -4.16 -25.21 1.27
N GLY A 369 -4.13 -25.52 2.54
CA GLY A 369 -2.97 -25.88 3.35
C GLY A 369 -3.38 -26.64 4.59
N PRO A 370 -2.45 -27.36 5.27
CA PRO A 370 -1.45 -26.67 6.08
C PRO A 370 -0.25 -26.25 5.24
N VAL A 371 0.36 -25.14 5.65
CA VAL A 371 1.72 -24.79 5.26
C VAL A 371 2.66 -25.74 6.00
N THR A 372 3.63 -26.31 5.30
CA THR A 372 4.54 -27.33 5.87
C THR A 372 5.25 -26.81 7.12
N ASP A 373 5.40 -27.69 8.13
CA ASP A 373 6.14 -27.42 9.37
C ASP A 373 5.65 -26.21 10.18
N THR A 374 4.39 -25.86 10.05
CA THR A 374 3.77 -24.77 10.78
C THR A 374 2.52 -25.19 11.56
N THR A 375 2.30 -24.53 12.68
CA THR A 375 1.07 -24.67 13.47
C THR A 375 0.19 -23.43 13.39
N GLN A 376 0.70 -22.31 12.88
CA GLN A 376 -0.03 -21.04 12.79
C GLN A 376 0.38 -20.27 11.54
N VAL A 377 -0.61 -19.67 10.85
CA VAL A 377 -0.43 -18.73 9.74
C VAL A 377 -1.04 -17.39 10.13
N TYR A 378 -0.26 -16.31 10.07
CA TYR A 378 -0.69 -15.00 10.52
C TYR A 378 -0.92 -14.01 9.39
N GLY A 379 0.14 -13.54 8.79
CA GLY A 379 0.09 -12.50 7.77
C GLY A 379 0.28 -13.04 6.38
N THR A 380 -0.30 -12.36 5.41
CA THR A 380 -0.06 -12.61 3.99
C THR A 380 0.29 -11.31 3.28
N ALA A 381 1.03 -11.44 2.17
CA ALA A 381 1.23 -10.36 1.20
C ALA A 381 1.30 -10.94 -0.20
N ILE A 382 0.93 -10.14 -1.19
CA ILE A 382 1.15 -10.47 -2.59
C ILE A 382 2.42 -9.75 -3.04
N TYR A 383 3.37 -10.52 -3.58
CA TYR A 383 4.63 -9.98 -4.08
C TYR A 383 4.97 -10.61 -5.42
N GLU A 384 5.17 -9.76 -6.44
CA GLU A 384 5.39 -10.18 -7.83
C GLU A 384 4.32 -11.18 -8.34
N GLY A 385 3.05 -10.92 -8.01
CA GLY A 385 1.91 -11.75 -8.39
C GLY A 385 1.76 -13.05 -7.60
N GLY A 386 2.66 -13.34 -6.65
CA GLY A 386 2.61 -14.54 -5.79
C GLY A 386 2.12 -14.22 -4.38
N LEU A 387 1.29 -15.10 -3.81
CA LEU A 387 0.85 -14.98 -2.42
C LEU A 387 1.89 -15.59 -1.46
N TYR A 388 2.36 -14.80 -0.51
CA TYR A 388 3.29 -15.21 0.56
C TYR A 388 2.57 -15.25 1.89
N ALA A 389 2.90 -16.23 2.72
CA ALA A 389 2.34 -16.42 4.06
C ALA A 389 3.44 -16.57 5.11
N GLY A 390 3.29 -15.80 6.19
CA GLY A 390 4.16 -15.87 7.37
C GLY A 390 3.68 -16.89 8.39
N THR A 391 4.60 -17.62 9.03
CA THR A 391 4.29 -18.78 9.85
C THR A 391 4.97 -18.78 11.23
N TRP A 392 4.44 -19.64 12.12
CA TRP A 392 4.97 -20.05 13.42
C TRP A 392 5.12 -21.59 13.46
N PRO A 393 6.09 -22.23 14.13
CA PRO A 393 7.06 -21.67 15.08
C PRO A 393 8.47 -21.40 14.52
N THR A 394 8.65 -21.53 13.22
CA THR A 394 10.00 -21.50 12.60
C THR A 394 10.42 -20.13 12.07
N GLY A 395 9.52 -19.12 12.10
CA GLY A 395 9.79 -17.80 11.54
C GLY A 395 10.06 -17.86 10.04
N SER A 396 9.36 -18.74 9.34
CA SER A 396 9.50 -18.98 7.91
C SER A 396 8.40 -18.29 7.10
N VAL A 397 8.73 -17.96 5.85
CA VAL A 397 7.77 -17.50 4.85
C VAL A 397 7.65 -18.56 3.76
N PHE A 398 6.42 -18.77 3.31
CA PHE A 398 6.11 -19.69 2.22
C PHE A 398 5.34 -18.98 1.12
N ARG A 399 5.62 -19.33 -0.13
CA ARG A 399 4.88 -18.89 -1.30
C ARG A 399 3.86 -19.96 -1.71
N PHE A 400 2.63 -19.54 -1.96
CA PHE A 400 1.54 -20.38 -2.41
C PHE A 400 1.64 -20.64 -3.91
N GLU A 401 1.59 -21.90 -4.32
CA GLU A 401 1.61 -22.33 -5.74
C GLU A 401 0.36 -23.13 -6.13
N GLY A 402 -0.65 -23.13 -5.27
CA GLY A 402 -1.89 -23.85 -5.49
C GLY A 402 -2.29 -24.74 -4.31
N PRO A 403 -3.43 -25.41 -4.40
CA PRO A 403 -3.95 -26.24 -3.31
C PRO A 403 -2.90 -27.23 -2.80
N GLN A 404 -2.61 -27.19 -1.51
CA GLN A 404 -1.62 -28.03 -0.81
C GLN A 404 -0.16 -27.86 -1.31
N LYS A 405 0.13 -26.87 -2.16
CA LYS A 405 1.48 -26.61 -2.68
C LYS A 405 2.02 -25.31 -2.14
N TRP A 406 3.05 -25.41 -1.31
CA TRP A 406 3.73 -24.28 -0.70
C TRP A 406 5.24 -24.43 -0.87
N VAL A 407 5.89 -23.37 -1.34
CA VAL A 407 7.33 -23.33 -1.54
C VAL A 407 7.95 -22.46 -0.46
N HIS A 408 8.99 -22.99 0.21
CA HIS A 408 9.71 -22.27 1.25
C HIS A 408 10.45 -21.07 0.62
N ALA A 409 10.12 -19.88 1.09
CA ALA A 409 10.69 -18.61 0.64
C ALA A 409 11.68 -18.00 1.65
N GLY A 410 12.16 -18.80 2.59
CA GLY A 410 13.19 -18.44 3.53
C GLY A 410 12.72 -18.33 4.98
N ARG A 411 13.70 -18.33 5.88
CA ARG A 411 13.56 -18.15 7.31
C ARG A 411 14.15 -16.79 7.72
N LEU A 412 13.47 -16.08 8.61
CA LEU A 412 13.88 -14.76 9.07
C LEU A 412 14.76 -14.85 10.31
N GLY A 413 16.07 -14.94 10.12
CA GLY A 413 17.07 -14.99 11.18
C GLY A 413 16.77 -16.04 12.24
N ARG A 414 16.73 -15.63 13.53
CA ARG A 414 16.39 -16.47 14.68
C ARG A 414 14.95 -16.27 15.16
N GLU A 415 14.15 -15.60 14.36
CA GLU A 415 12.76 -15.35 14.69
C GLU A 415 11.93 -16.64 14.74
N LYS A 416 10.82 -16.60 15.45
CA LYS A 416 9.92 -17.74 15.61
C LYS A 416 8.64 -17.56 14.80
N GLU A 417 8.27 -16.32 14.51
CA GLU A 417 7.02 -16.03 13.82
C GLU A 417 7.16 -14.83 12.89
N VAL A 418 6.50 -14.92 11.75
CA VAL A 418 6.33 -13.82 10.82
C VAL A 418 4.92 -13.27 10.96
N MET A 419 4.85 -11.97 11.23
CA MET A 419 3.64 -11.22 11.54
C MET A 419 3.07 -10.49 10.32
N GLY A 420 2.88 -9.18 10.43
CA GLY A 420 2.45 -8.34 9.32
C GLY A 420 3.47 -8.30 8.19
N MET A 421 2.97 -8.36 6.96
CA MET A 421 3.78 -8.26 5.75
C MET A 421 3.20 -7.17 4.85
N ALA A 422 4.08 -6.40 4.19
CA ALA A 422 3.66 -5.34 3.27
C ALA A 422 4.66 -5.16 2.12
N VAL A 423 4.14 -4.86 0.93
CA VAL A 423 4.98 -4.39 -0.19
C VAL A 423 5.04 -2.87 -0.14
N TYR A 424 6.26 -2.35 -0.09
CA TYR A 424 6.49 -0.90 -0.09
C TYR A 424 7.64 -0.55 -1.03
N ASN A 425 7.34 0.31 -1.98
CA ASN A 425 8.29 0.84 -2.97
C ASN A 425 9.16 -0.27 -3.60
N GLY A 426 8.49 -1.29 -4.15
CA GLY A 426 9.13 -2.42 -4.85
C GLY A 426 9.73 -3.51 -3.96
N LYS A 427 9.58 -3.45 -2.63
CA LYS A 427 10.18 -4.40 -1.69
C LYS A 427 9.12 -5.03 -0.78
N LEU A 428 9.23 -6.34 -0.54
CA LEU A 428 8.43 -7.04 0.46
C LEU A 428 9.12 -6.94 1.83
N TYR A 429 8.38 -6.46 2.83
CA TYR A 429 8.80 -6.40 4.23
C TYR A 429 7.96 -7.32 5.09
N ALA A 430 8.57 -7.88 6.13
CA ALA A 430 7.93 -8.77 7.09
C ALA A 430 8.36 -8.44 8.52
N GLY A 431 7.40 -8.19 9.39
CA GLY A 431 7.60 -8.02 10.83
C GLY A 431 7.60 -9.37 11.54
N THR A 432 8.25 -9.44 12.69
CA THR A 432 8.50 -10.71 13.37
C THR A 432 8.32 -10.67 14.88
N LEU A 433 8.38 -11.86 15.50
CA LEU A 433 8.62 -12.08 16.94
C LEU A 433 9.63 -13.24 17.11
N PRO A 434 10.41 -13.33 18.23
CA PRO A 434 10.26 -12.61 19.49
C PRO A 434 11.05 -11.31 19.60
N PHE A 435 11.79 -10.91 18.57
CA PHE A 435 12.68 -9.75 18.68
C PHE A 435 12.13 -8.46 18.12
N ALA A 436 10.97 -8.49 17.42
CA ALA A 436 10.39 -7.36 16.71
C ALA A 436 11.31 -6.78 15.63
N ASP A 437 12.09 -7.62 14.98
CA ASP A 437 12.86 -7.22 13.80
C ASP A 437 11.92 -7.10 12.59
N VAL A 438 12.27 -6.23 11.66
CA VAL A 438 11.63 -6.18 10.34
C VAL A 438 12.65 -6.61 9.29
N TYR A 439 12.27 -7.56 8.48
CA TYR A 439 13.09 -8.09 7.40
C TYR A 439 12.59 -7.62 6.05
N ARG A 440 13.51 -7.40 5.12
CA ARG A 440 13.28 -7.18 3.71
C ARG A 440 13.61 -8.44 2.92
N TYR A 441 12.76 -8.82 2.00
CA TYR A 441 12.99 -9.93 1.08
C TYR A 441 13.92 -9.51 -0.05
N ASP A 442 14.98 -10.29 -0.28
CA ASP A 442 15.99 -10.06 -1.32
C ASP A 442 15.93 -11.10 -2.45
N GLY A 443 14.89 -11.95 -2.46
CA GLY A 443 14.69 -12.99 -3.46
C GLY A 443 15.16 -14.39 -3.03
N GLY A 444 14.65 -15.39 -3.70
CA GLY A 444 14.95 -16.80 -3.39
C GLY A 444 14.51 -17.19 -1.99
N SER A 445 15.46 -17.38 -1.08
CA SER A 445 15.21 -17.63 0.35
C SER A 445 15.93 -16.62 1.26
N THR A 446 16.35 -15.48 0.70
CA THR A 446 17.19 -14.50 1.39
C THR A 446 16.37 -13.36 1.96
N TRP A 447 16.58 -13.07 3.24
CA TRP A 447 15.97 -11.98 3.97
C TRP A 447 17.02 -11.19 4.74
N THR A 448 17.02 -9.87 4.62
CA THR A 448 17.91 -8.95 5.33
C THR A 448 17.15 -8.20 6.42
N SER A 449 17.64 -8.23 7.66
CA SER A 449 17.09 -7.41 8.74
C SER A 449 17.30 -5.93 8.45
N THR A 450 16.24 -5.14 8.58
CA THR A 450 16.27 -3.67 8.46
C THR A 450 16.31 -2.98 9.83
N GLY A 451 16.24 -3.75 10.90
CA GLY A 451 16.36 -3.28 12.28
C GLY A 451 15.29 -3.81 13.22
N ARG A 452 15.63 -3.73 14.51
CA ARG A 452 14.75 -4.06 15.61
C ARG A 452 13.94 -2.85 16.04
N LEU A 453 12.63 -3.01 16.14
CA LEU A 453 11.70 -1.90 16.40
C LEU A 453 11.29 -1.78 17.87
N ASP A 454 11.43 -2.82 18.65
CA ASP A 454 11.09 -2.83 20.08
C ASP A 454 12.22 -3.46 20.90
N ASN A 455 12.74 -2.73 21.88
CA ASN A 455 13.81 -3.13 22.77
C ASN A 455 13.37 -3.20 24.23
N THR A 456 12.06 -3.27 24.51
CA THR A 456 11.55 -3.39 25.88
C THR A 456 12.22 -4.56 26.60
N PRO A 457 12.86 -4.33 27.77
CA PRO A 457 13.53 -5.39 28.51
C PRO A 457 12.52 -6.36 29.13
N ASP A 458 13.01 -7.53 29.52
CA ASP A 458 12.32 -8.54 30.35
C ASP A 458 10.96 -8.99 29.81
N VAL A 459 10.81 -9.06 28.49
CA VAL A 459 9.64 -9.64 27.82
C VAL A 459 10.04 -10.78 26.89
N THR A 460 9.22 -11.82 26.86
CA THR A 460 9.45 -13.01 26.01
C THR A 460 9.22 -12.69 24.53
N TYR A 461 8.15 -11.96 24.21
CA TYR A 461 7.73 -11.68 22.85
C TYR A 461 7.60 -10.17 22.61
N ARG A 462 8.52 -9.63 21.80
CA ARG A 462 8.38 -8.32 21.15
C ARG A 462 7.88 -8.58 19.75
N ARG A 463 7.00 -7.73 19.24
CA ARG A 463 6.40 -7.91 17.90
C ARG A 463 6.49 -6.66 17.06
N ALA A 464 6.93 -6.80 15.82
CA ALA A 464 6.62 -5.90 14.73
C ALA A 464 5.36 -6.46 14.05
N TRP A 465 4.19 -5.84 14.29
CA TRP A 465 2.91 -6.50 14.07
C TRP A 465 2.16 -6.00 12.85
N SER A 466 1.73 -4.75 12.83
CA SER A 466 0.89 -4.19 11.77
C SER A 466 1.67 -3.21 10.91
N MET A 467 1.39 -3.20 9.60
CA MET A 467 2.07 -2.31 8.66
C MET A 467 1.05 -1.57 7.80
N ALA A 468 1.41 -0.33 7.38
CA ALA A 468 0.67 0.46 6.40
C ALA A 468 1.62 1.38 5.63
N VAL A 469 1.32 1.66 4.36
CA VAL A 469 2.06 2.64 3.55
C VAL A 469 1.31 3.96 3.59
N PHE A 470 1.96 5.01 4.11
CA PHE A 470 1.37 6.33 4.31
C PHE A 470 2.42 7.43 4.13
N ASP A 471 2.05 8.57 3.53
CA ASP A 471 2.92 9.72 3.29
C ASP A 471 4.30 9.32 2.70
N GLY A 472 4.27 8.39 1.73
CA GLY A 472 5.46 7.89 1.06
C GLY A 472 6.39 7.05 1.93
N LYS A 473 5.94 6.50 3.04
CA LYS A 473 6.72 5.71 4.01
C LYS A 473 5.99 4.43 4.42
N LEU A 474 6.74 3.42 4.83
CA LEU A 474 6.22 2.25 5.51
C LEU A 474 6.14 2.53 7.01
N PHE A 475 4.96 2.38 7.61
CA PHE A 475 4.74 2.46 9.04
C PHE A 475 4.58 1.06 9.62
N CYS A 476 5.09 0.84 10.82
CA CYS A 476 4.96 -0.41 11.57
C CYS A 476 4.62 -0.15 13.04
N GLY A 477 3.59 -0.82 13.52
CA GLY A 477 3.18 -0.80 14.93
C GLY A 477 3.75 -1.97 15.70
N VAL A 478 4.16 -1.73 16.94
CA VAL A 478 4.86 -2.73 17.77
C VAL A 478 4.18 -3.05 19.10
N LEU A 479 4.65 -4.12 19.73
CA LEU A 479 4.31 -4.61 21.07
C LEU A 479 5.63 -5.05 21.75
N PRO A 480 5.83 -4.80 23.08
CA PRO A 480 4.89 -4.23 24.05
C PRO A 480 5.07 -2.73 24.33
N SER A 481 5.95 -2.03 23.62
CA SER A 481 6.13 -0.59 23.83
C SER A 481 4.94 0.24 23.32
N GLY A 482 4.16 -0.29 22.38
CA GLY A 482 3.01 0.38 21.81
C GLY A 482 3.38 1.56 20.90
N HIS A 483 4.62 1.64 20.45
CA HIS A 483 5.08 2.66 19.51
C HIS A 483 4.70 2.32 18.07
N VAL A 484 4.71 3.36 17.24
CA VAL A 484 4.68 3.25 15.79
C VAL A 484 5.99 3.80 15.24
N LEU A 485 6.61 3.07 14.32
CA LEU A 485 7.85 3.50 13.65
C LEU A 485 7.61 3.62 12.16
N SER A 486 8.45 4.39 11.46
CA SER A 486 8.37 4.50 9.99
C SER A 486 9.73 4.40 9.32
N LEU A 487 9.70 3.85 8.10
CA LEU A 487 10.86 3.68 7.21
C LEU A 487 10.60 4.41 5.90
N GLU A 488 11.58 5.19 5.40
CA GLU A 488 11.58 5.75 4.05
C GLU A 488 12.70 5.10 3.23
N ALA A 489 12.38 4.09 2.41
CA ALA A 489 13.31 3.38 1.54
C ALA A 489 13.09 3.78 0.08
N GLY A 490 14.11 4.41 -0.54
CA GLY A 490 13.93 5.12 -1.78
C GLY A 490 13.16 6.43 -1.59
N LYS A 491 12.39 6.85 -2.60
CA LYS A 491 11.48 8.00 -2.51
C LYS A 491 10.13 7.65 -3.10
N SER A 492 9.06 8.05 -2.41
CA SER A 492 7.70 7.82 -2.86
C SER A 492 6.81 9.04 -2.65
N ALA A 493 5.83 9.19 -3.54
CA ALA A 493 4.68 10.07 -3.37
C ALA A 493 3.43 9.21 -3.36
N THR A 494 2.63 9.29 -2.29
CA THR A 494 1.42 8.49 -2.13
C THR A 494 0.17 9.37 -2.10
N TYR A 495 -0.86 8.94 -2.82
CA TYR A 495 -2.21 9.47 -2.68
C TYR A 495 -2.93 8.62 -1.65
N ASP A 496 -3.01 9.15 -0.44
CA ASP A 496 -3.48 8.45 0.75
C ASP A 496 -5.02 8.49 0.92
N ARG A 497 -5.73 8.84 -0.16
CA ARG A 497 -7.19 8.71 -0.28
C ARG A 497 -7.51 7.59 -1.25
N ALA A 498 -8.70 7.02 -1.10
CA ALA A 498 -9.18 6.00 -2.04
C ALA A 498 -9.40 6.60 -3.43
N LEU A 499 -8.74 6.05 -4.46
CA LEU A 499 -9.05 6.36 -5.85
C LEU A 499 -10.45 5.86 -6.16
N SER A 500 -11.34 6.73 -6.64
CA SER A 500 -12.70 6.33 -7.01
C SER A 500 -12.71 5.31 -8.15
N ALA A 501 -13.81 4.61 -8.31
CA ALA A 501 -14.02 3.74 -9.47
C ALA A 501 -14.20 4.57 -10.76
N GLY A 502 -13.97 3.92 -11.90
CA GLY A 502 -14.10 4.55 -13.21
C GLY A 502 -12.77 4.95 -13.82
N TRP A 503 -12.82 5.80 -14.84
CA TRP A 503 -11.64 6.27 -15.57
C TRP A 503 -10.96 7.42 -14.86
N HIS A 504 -9.63 7.32 -14.67
CA HIS A 504 -8.77 8.37 -14.16
C HIS A 504 -7.51 8.53 -15.00
N HIS A 505 -7.10 9.77 -15.21
CA HIS A 505 -5.81 10.11 -15.80
C HIS A 505 -4.77 10.25 -14.71
N LEU A 506 -3.80 9.33 -14.67
CA LEU A 506 -2.64 9.41 -13.80
C LEU A 506 -1.47 10.07 -14.52
N ALA A 507 -0.71 10.94 -13.81
CA ALA A 507 0.60 11.36 -14.26
C ALA A 507 1.59 11.38 -13.08
N ALA A 508 2.70 10.67 -13.25
CA ALA A 508 3.79 10.52 -12.29
C ALA A 508 5.04 11.22 -12.83
N ILE A 509 5.58 12.17 -12.09
CA ILE A 509 6.64 13.07 -12.58
C ILE A 509 7.79 13.13 -11.58
N LYS A 510 9.01 12.80 -12.04
CA LYS A 510 10.26 13.16 -11.37
C LYS A 510 10.71 14.51 -11.93
N LYS A 511 10.70 15.54 -11.09
CA LYS A 511 11.13 16.89 -11.48
C LYS A 511 11.91 17.55 -10.36
N ASP A 512 13.03 18.17 -10.71
CA ASP A 512 13.95 18.78 -9.75
C ASP A 512 14.34 17.73 -8.67
N ASN A 513 14.06 18.02 -7.43
CA ASN A 513 14.36 17.17 -6.27
C ASN A 513 13.10 16.52 -5.63
N ARG A 514 12.03 16.30 -6.42
CA ARG A 514 10.77 15.72 -5.92
C ARG A 514 10.09 14.81 -6.94
N LEU A 515 9.36 13.84 -6.42
CA LEU A 515 8.30 13.15 -7.15
C LEU A 515 7.00 13.91 -6.99
N ARG A 516 6.19 13.93 -8.04
CA ARG A 516 4.86 14.55 -8.05
C ARG A 516 3.87 13.59 -8.69
N LEU A 517 2.75 13.36 -8.03
CA LEU A 517 1.65 12.55 -8.53
C LEU A 517 0.46 13.43 -8.84
N TYR A 518 -0.12 13.23 -10.01
CA TYR A 518 -1.31 13.92 -10.50
C TYR A 518 -2.41 12.91 -10.80
N ILE A 519 -3.62 13.22 -10.39
CA ILE A 519 -4.83 12.49 -10.76
C ILE A 519 -5.81 13.50 -11.37
N ASP A 520 -6.30 13.19 -12.56
CA ASP A 520 -7.23 14.03 -13.34
C ASP A 520 -6.75 15.48 -13.53
N GLY A 521 -5.43 15.64 -13.75
CA GLY A 521 -4.77 16.92 -13.96
C GLY A 521 -4.47 17.71 -12.68
N LYS A 522 -4.92 17.25 -11.51
CA LYS A 522 -4.65 17.89 -10.21
C LYS A 522 -3.47 17.20 -9.53
N ARG A 523 -2.49 17.97 -9.02
CA ARG A 523 -1.43 17.41 -8.18
C ARG A 523 -2.02 16.99 -6.84
N VAL A 524 -1.95 15.69 -6.53
CA VAL A 524 -2.53 15.09 -5.32
C VAL A 524 -1.49 14.71 -4.29
N ALA A 525 -0.23 14.49 -4.71
CA ALA A 525 0.86 14.13 -3.79
C ALA A 525 2.22 14.62 -4.30
N GLN A 526 3.18 14.70 -3.38
CA GLN A 526 4.59 14.89 -3.70
C GLN A 526 5.46 14.25 -2.61
N SER A 527 6.65 13.76 -3.01
CA SER A 527 7.63 13.18 -2.08
C SER A 527 8.32 14.23 -1.21
N SER A 528 9.01 13.79 -0.16
CA SER A 528 10.10 14.55 0.45
C SER A 528 11.16 14.95 -0.59
N ARG A 529 12.01 15.94 -0.27
CA ARG A 529 13.13 16.31 -1.16
C ARG A 529 14.18 15.22 -1.18
N PHE A 530 14.87 15.09 -2.32
CA PHE A 530 16.01 14.17 -2.49
C PHE A 530 17.07 14.79 -3.43
N CYS A 531 18.28 14.23 -3.40
CA CYS A 531 19.32 14.56 -4.36
C CYS A 531 19.07 13.76 -5.67
N PRO A 532 18.76 14.38 -6.82
CA PRO A 532 18.47 13.65 -8.05
C PRO A 532 19.61 12.75 -8.52
N ALA A 533 20.86 13.18 -8.33
CA ALA A 533 22.05 12.42 -8.71
C ALA A 533 22.20 11.09 -7.94
N ALA A 534 21.60 10.98 -6.75
CA ALA A 534 21.60 9.73 -5.97
C ALA A 534 20.63 8.67 -6.52
N PHE A 535 19.77 9.02 -7.48
CA PHE A 535 18.74 8.13 -8.02
C PHE A 535 18.98 7.86 -9.50
N ASN A 536 19.98 7.05 -9.83
CA ASN A 536 20.13 6.48 -11.16
C ASN A 536 19.19 5.29 -11.31
N LEU A 537 18.13 5.45 -12.11
CA LEU A 537 17.06 4.48 -12.28
C LEU A 537 17.28 3.53 -13.47
N SER A 538 18.49 3.50 -14.03
CA SER A 538 18.79 2.59 -15.14
C SER A 538 18.83 1.16 -14.66
N THR A 539 17.97 0.32 -15.21
CA THR A 539 17.93 -1.12 -14.95
C THR A 539 18.16 -1.90 -16.24
N LYS A 540 18.47 -3.19 -16.11
CA LYS A 540 18.53 -4.15 -17.23
C LYS A 540 17.20 -4.89 -17.41
N GLY A 541 16.31 -4.86 -16.41
CA GLY A 541 15.01 -5.50 -16.45
C GLY A 541 14.04 -4.82 -17.42
N PRO A 542 13.02 -5.52 -17.89
CA PRO A 542 12.02 -4.96 -18.79
C PRO A 542 11.16 -3.90 -18.08
N LEU A 543 10.62 -2.97 -18.87
CA LEU A 543 9.48 -2.17 -18.45
C LEU A 543 8.23 -3.06 -18.53
N LYS A 544 7.44 -3.07 -17.47
CA LYS A 544 6.20 -3.85 -17.40
C LYS A 544 5.01 -2.90 -17.27
N ILE A 545 3.96 -3.14 -18.05
CA ILE A 545 2.67 -2.46 -17.93
C ILE A 545 1.65 -3.49 -17.44
N GLY A 546 1.00 -3.21 -16.31
CA GLY A 546 0.04 -4.10 -15.68
C GLY A 546 0.64 -5.19 -14.79
N LEU A 547 1.90 -5.08 -14.43
CA LEU A 547 2.59 -5.94 -13.47
C LEU A 547 3.74 -5.20 -12.81
N GLY A 548 3.96 -5.44 -11.53
CA GLY A 548 5.10 -4.93 -10.77
C GLY A 548 5.46 -5.83 -9.61
N GLN A 549 6.06 -5.24 -8.60
CA GLN A 549 6.48 -5.97 -7.38
C GLN A 549 5.32 -6.24 -6.43
N HIS A 550 4.14 -5.69 -6.69
CA HIS A 550 2.94 -5.98 -5.93
C HIS A 550 2.15 -7.10 -6.63
N ASP A 551 1.34 -6.75 -7.64
CA ASP A 551 0.47 -7.72 -8.29
C ASP A 551 0.13 -7.32 -9.73
N PHE A 552 -0.54 -8.21 -10.46
CA PHE A 552 -1.11 -7.93 -11.76
C PHE A 552 -2.23 -6.90 -11.66
N PHE A 553 -2.28 -6.00 -12.64
CA PHE A 553 -3.30 -4.95 -12.66
C PHE A 553 -4.70 -5.53 -12.94
N ASN A 554 -5.66 -5.19 -12.08
CA ASN A 554 -7.07 -5.55 -12.24
C ASN A 554 -7.87 -4.35 -12.75
N GLY A 555 -8.04 -4.24 -14.08
CA GLY A 555 -8.72 -3.11 -14.67
C GLY A 555 -8.51 -2.93 -16.16
N LYS A 556 -8.67 -1.68 -16.65
CA LYS A 556 -8.40 -1.32 -18.04
C LYS A 556 -7.39 -0.18 -18.10
N MET A 557 -6.59 -0.15 -19.16
CA MET A 557 -5.67 0.95 -19.45
C MET A 557 -5.76 1.38 -20.91
N LYS A 558 -5.48 2.66 -21.16
CA LYS A 558 -5.25 3.23 -22.49
C LYS A 558 -4.30 4.40 -22.43
N ASP A 559 -3.72 4.75 -23.57
CA ASP A 559 -2.90 5.94 -23.78
C ASP A 559 -1.75 6.06 -22.76
N VAL A 560 -0.93 5.02 -22.64
CA VAL A 560 0.22 4.96 -21.74
C VAL A 560 1.42 5.63 -22.41
N ARG A 561 2.05 6.60 -21.74
CA ARG A 561 3.17 7.40 -22.30
C ARG A 561 4.30 7.56 -21.30
N ILE A 562 5.54 7.59 -21.80
CA ILE A 562 6.75 7.93 -21.05
C ILE A 562 7.50 9.06 -21.77
N TYR A 563 7.95 10.04 -21.01
CA TYR A 563 8.75 11.16 -21.48
C TYR A 563 10.06 11.24 -20.68
N ARG A 564 11.19 11.52 -21.33
CA ARG A 564 12.48 11.79 -20.66
C ARG A 564 12.64 13.27 -20.28
N ARG A 565 11.57 13.86 -19.84
CA ARG A 565 11.49 15.22 -19.29
C ARG A 565 10.29 15.36 -18.38
N ALA A 566 10.30 16.38 -17.55
CA ALA A 566 9.13 16.72 -16.75
C ALA A 566 8.07 17.42 -17.60
N LEU A 567 6.85 16.90 -17.59
CA LEU A 567 5.69 17.56 -18.17
C LEU A 567 5.26 18.76 -17.32
N SER A 568 4.86 19.85 -18.00
CA SER A 568 4.20 20.99 -17.37
C SER A 568 2.75 20.67 -16.99
N ARG A 569 2.16 21.47 -16.12
CA ARG A 569 0.73 21.33 -15.76
C ARG A 569 -0.21 21.48 -16.96
N ARG A 570 0.15 22.33 -17.93
CA ARG A 570 -0.61 22.51 -19.16
C ARG A 570 -0.61 21.23 -19.99
N GLU A 571 0.57 20.65 -20.23
CA GLU A 571 0.70 19.39 -20.99
C GLU A 571 -0.06 18.24 -20.32
N ILE A 572 0.00 18.10 -18.98
CA ILE A 572 -0.79 17.10 -18.24
C ILE A 572 -2.30 17.32 -18.46
N SER A 573 -2.74 18.58 -18.43
CA SER A 573 -4.15 18.91 -18.69
C SER A 573 -4.56 18.60 -20.13
N ASP A 574 -3.69 18.85 -21.09
CA ASP A 574 -3.96 18.61 -22.51
C ASP A 574 -3.97 17.09 -22.82
N LEU A 575 -3.05 16.31 -22.25
CA LEU A 575 -3.08 14.84 -22.31
C LEU A 575 -4.38 14.26 -21.74
N ARG A 576 -4.84 14.79 -20.61
CA ARG A 576 -6.12 14.39 -20.03
C ARG A 576 -7.31 14.69 -20.96
N LYS A 577 -7.30 15.78 -21.71
CA LYS A 577 -8.37 16.14 -22.63
C LYS A 577 -8.38 15.29 -23.89
N SER A 578 -7.19 15.02 -24.45
CA SER A 578 -7.04 14.26 -25.70
C SER A 578 -7.32 12.76 -25.58
N GLY A 579 -7.23 12.21 -24.39
CA GLY A 579 -7.45 10.77 -24.13
C GLY A 579 -8.86 10.42 -23.62
N ARG A 580 -9.81 11.39 -23.58
CA ARG A 580 -11.21 11.16 -23.16
C ARG A 580 -12.03 10.43 -24.21
#